data_076302fd0fa0ed473dad99966bd62ff0
#
_entry.id   076302fd0fa0ed473dad99966bd62ff0
#
_cell.length_a   1.000
_cell.length_b   1.000
_cell.length_c   1.000
_cell.angle_alpha   90.00
_cell.angle_beta   90.00
_cell.angle_gamma   90.00
#
_symmetry.space_group_name_H-M   'P 1'
#
loop_
_entity.id
_entity.type
_entity.pdbx_description
1 polymer ?
#
loop_
_entity_poly.entity_id
_entity_poly.type
_entity_poly.pdbx_seq_one_letter_code
_entity_poly.pdbx_strand_id
1 'polypeptide(L)'
;MRRKGLLPLVVLLMTVCLGSNVFAQGQPTVHAVQSVANQTTTVEGSLKDGVKLKSLAWAAMSSNACFPATQNAKFTGNHVFFVTDLPPHSIMTVTVKPKNGSTDLSIYGYQIAPNIVVLPEDLRSCVTCEADHKWDYPKRGQTQTSARSIRFNAIGNSYKIFIGVAGANGLTEGDFTLEVTLKQ
;
A
#
# COMPACT_ATOMS: atom_id res chain seq x y z
N MET A 1 2.38 -56.66 65.12
CA MET A 1 1.45 -55.94 64.32
C MET A 1 2.21 -54.81 63.56
N ARG A 2 2.53 -55.03 62.30
CA ARG A 2 3.24 -54.04 61.45
C ARG A 2 2.23 -53.34 60.55
N ARG A 3 2.04 -52.02 60.74
CA ARG A 3 1.23 -51.16 59.82
C ARG A 3 2.06 -50.78 58.63
N LYS A 4 1.62 -51.22 57.47
CA LYS A 4 2.18 -50.76 56.16
C LYS A 4 1.58 -49.39 55.82
N GLY A 5 2.45 -48.37 55.76
CA GLY A 5 2.07 -47.04 55.26
C GLY A 5 1.95 -47.07 53.79
N LEU A 6 0.83 -46.62 53.25
CA LEU A 6 0.58 -46.36 51.82
C LEU A 6 1.13 -44.92 51.47
N LEU A 7 2.10 -44.83 50.56
CA LEU A 7 2.52 -43.56 50.01
C LEU A 7 1.51 -43.14 48.93
N PRO A 8 1.04 -41.88 48.90
CA PRO A 8 0.24 -41.39 47.76
C PRO A 8 1.13 -41.04 46.57
N LEU A 9 0.78 -41.61 45.44
CA LEU A 9 1.37 -41.31 44.15
C LEU A 9 0.87 -39.92 43.67
N VAL A 10 1.73 -38.92 43.74
CA VAL A 10 1.42 -37.58 43.18
C VAL A 10 1.66 -37.63 41.66
N VAL A 11 0.58 -37.67 40.90
CA VAL A 11 0.62 -37.52 39.46
C VAL A 11 0.74 -36.04 39.11
N LEU A 12 1.92 -35.61 38.67
CA LEU A 12 2.19 -34.25 38.20
C LEU A 12 1.67 -34.13 36.77
N LEU A 13 0.51 -33.50 36.57
CA LEU A 13 -0.02 -33.16 35.25
C LEU A 13 0.81 -32.00 34.70
N MET A 14 1.72 -32.27 33.76
CA MET A 14 2.36 -31.22 32.93
C MET A 14 1.37 -30.71 31.91
N THR A 15 0.81 -29.53 32.16
CA THR A 15 0.02 -28.78 31.16
C THR A 15 0.97 -28.18 30.14
N VAL A 16 1.06 -28.78 28.96
CA VAL A 16 1.78 -28.19 27.82
C VAL A 16 0.93 -27.05 27.27
N CYS A 17 1.29 -25.82 27.64
CA CYS A 17 0.76 -24.62 26.97
C CYS A 17 1.36 -24.56 25.55
N LEU A 18 0.60 -25.00 24.55
CA LEU A 18 0.86 -24.70 23.15
C LEU A 18 0.65 -23.21 22.97
N GLY A 19 1.73 -22.44 23.06
CA GLY A 19 1.74 -21.03 22.73
C GLY A 19 1.50 -20.87 21.23
N SER A 20 0.28 -20.47 20.87
CA SER A 20 -0.03 -20.02 19.52
C SER A 20 0.78 -18.74 19.26
N ASN A 21 1.83 -18.83 18.44
CA ASN A 21 2.52 -17.66 17.91
C ASN A 21 1.56 -16.92 17.01
N VAL A 22 0.80 -15.97 17.56
CA VAL A 22 0.10 -14.95 16.78
C VAL A 22 1.20 -14.04 16.25
N PHE A 23 1.58 -14.25 14.99
CA PHE A 23 2.39 -13.28 14.27
C PHE A 23 1.56 -12.00 14.22
N ALA A 24 1.89 -11.03 15.04
CA ALA A 24 1.43 -9.68 14.90
C ALA A 24 1.96 -9.20 13.53
N GLN A 25 1.08 -9.06 12.56
CA GLN A 25 1.43 -8.40 11.30
C GLN A 25 1.87 -6.98 11.69
N GLY A 26 3.17 -6.70 11.50
CA GLY A 26 3.74 -5.39 11.79
C GLY A 26 2.97 -4.29 11.06
N GLN A 27 2.93 -3.10 11.63
CA GLN A 27 2.37 -1.92 10.94
C GLN A 27 3.10 -1.76 9.61
N PRO A 28 2.38 -1.45 8.51
CA PRO A 28 3.02 -1.26 7.21
C PRO A 28 4.03 -0.13 7.28
N THR A 29 5.19 -0.34 6.68
CA THR A 29 6.22 0.69 6.57
C THR A 29 5.80 1.74 5.55
N VAL A 30 5.96 3.01 5.92
CA VAL A 30 5.75 4.16 5.01
C VAL A 30 7.10 4.80 4.71
N HIS A 31 7.50 4.79 3.45
CA HIS A 31 8.78 5.32 2.98
C HIS A 31 8.66 6.81 2.67
N ALA A 32 9.53 7.63 3.28
CA ALA A 32 9.59 9.06 2.96
C ALA A 32 10.32 9.27 1.63
N VAL A 33 9.74 10.09 0.75
CA VAL A 33 10.34 10.53 -0.51
C VAL A 33 10.46 12.05 -0.47
N GLN A 34 11.67 12.57 -0.68
CA GLN A 34 11.89 14.00 -0.74
C GLN A 34 11.46 14.54 -2.11
N SER A 35 10.48 15.44 -2.15
CA SER A 35 10.17 16.21 -3.36
C SER A 35 11.05 17.46 -3.45
N VAL A 36 11.58 17.75 -4.65
CA VAL A 36 12.42 18.91 -4.92
C VAL A 36 11.80 19.71 -6.04
N ALA A 37 11.69 21.04 -5.83
CA ALA A 37 11.07 21.95 -6.80
C ALA A 37 11.73 21.85 -8.20
N ASN A 38 10.89 21.73 -9.22
CA ASN A 38 11.27 21.63 -10.63
C ASN A 38 12.20 20.45 -10.97
N GLN A 39 12.12 19.38 -10.16
CA GLN A 39 12.89 18.16 -10.35
C GLN A 39 12.02 16.91 -10.29
N THR A 40 12.59 15.80 -10.71
CA THR A 40 12.04 14.46 -10.52
C THR A 40 12.94 13.69 -9.56
N THR A 41 12.37 13.29 -8.44
CA THR A 41 13.02 12.36 -7.51
C THR A 41 12.60 10.95 -7.88
N THR A 42 13.54 10.03 -7.92
CA THR A 42 13.33 8.63 -8.27
C THR A 42 13.71 7.75 -7.09
N VAL A 43 12.84 6.82 -6.72
CA VAL A 43 13.10 5.79 -5.71
C VAL A 43 12.76 4.41 -6.24
N GLU A 44 13.51 3.42 -5.81
CA GLU A 44 13.26 2.02 -6.11
C GLU A 44 12.33 1.42 -5.07
N GLY A 45 11.48 0.47 -5.46
CA GLY A 45 10.60 -0.26 -4.58
C GLY A 45 10.33 -1.67 -5.06
N SER A 46 9.86 -2.51 -4.15
CA SER A 46 9.45 -3.87 -4.44
C SER A 46 8.16 -4.22 -3.71
N LEU A 47 7.22 -4.89 -4.37
CA LEU A 47 6.01 -5.41 -3.72
C LEU A 47 6.32 -6.40 -2.59
N LYS A 48 7.52 -7.01 -2.58
CA LYS A 48 7.98 -7.88 -1.49
C LYS A 48 8.09 -7.16 -0.15
N ASP A 49 8.40 -5.85 -0.19
CA ASP A 49 8.54 -4.99 0.99
C ASP A 49 7.19 -4.46 1.50
N GLY A 50 6.13 -4.80 0.78
CA GLY A 50 4.78 -4.36 1.08
C GLY A 50 3.99 -5.34 1.94
N VAL A 51 2.77 -4.93 2.26
CA VAL A 51 1.82 -5.72 3.03
C VAL A 51 0.52 -5.93 2.27
N LYS A 52 -0.11 -7.08 2.45
CA LYS A 52 -1.45 -7.32 1.96
C LYS A 52 -2.44 -6.69 2.93
N LEU A 53 -3.32 -5.83 2.43
CA LEU A 53 -4.38 -5.23 3.26
C LEU A 53 -5.46 -6.27 3.58
N LYS A 54 -5.96 -6.26 4.82
CA LYS A 54 -7.00 -7.19 5.29
C LYS A 54 -8.34 -6.98 4.58
N SER A 55 -8.62 -5.74 4.22
CA SER A 55 -9.85 -5.31 3.57
C SER A 55 -9.57 -4.15 2.64
N LEU A 56 -10.34 -4.07 1.57
CA LEU A 56 -10.40 -2.90 0.67
C LEU A 56 -11.70 -2.10 0.88
N ALA A 57 -12.47 -2.40 1.92
CA ALA A 57 -13.73 -1.73 2.21
C ALA A 57 -13.59 -0.22 2.47
N TRP A 58 -12.45 0.21 3.00
CA TRP A 58 -12.10 1.62 3.17
C TRP A 58 -12.13 2.39 1.84
N ALA A 59 -11.78 1.73 0.73
CA ALA A 59 -11.76 2.32 -0.60
C ALA A 59 -13.16 2.46 -1.22
N ALA A 60 -14.15 1.70 -0.75
CA ALA A 60 -15.53 1.78 -1.25
C ALA A 60 -16.18 3.15 -0.98
N MET A 61 -15.68 3.91 0.00
CA MET A 61 -16.12 5.28 0.29
C MET A 61 -15.45 6.33 -0.61
N SER A 62 -14.51 5.92 -1.45
CA SER A 62 -13.84 6.82 -2.38
C SER A 62 -14.74 7.17 -3.55
N SER A 63 -14.82 8.46 -3.88
CA SER A 63 -15.51 8.95 -5.09
C SER A 63 -14.77 8.66 -6.39
N ASN A 64 -13.56 8.12 -6.29
CA ASN A 64 -12.74 7.79 -7.45
C ASN A 64 -13.17 6.49 -8.13
N ALA A 65 -13.22 6.50 -9.46
CA ALA A 65 -13.65 5.36 -10.26
C ALA A 65 -12.75 4.12 -10.17
N CYS A 66 -11.54 4.23 -9.60
CA CYS A 66 -10.67 3.07 -9.40
C CYS A 66 -11.11 2.13 -8.28
N PHE A 67 -11.88 2.60 -7.32
CA PHE A 67 -12.18 1.88 -6.07
C PHE A 67 -13.60 1.36 -5.87
N PRO A 68 -14.52 1.32 -6.84
CA PRO A 68 -15.75 0.56 -6.63
C PRO A 68 -15.40 -0.91 -6.30
N ALA A 69 -16.23 -1.57 -5.52
CA ALA A 69 -16.00 -2.96 -5.12
C ALA A 69 -15.75 -3.90 -6.33
N THR A 70 -16.33 -3.60 -7.48
CA THR A 70 -16.12 -4.30 -8.75
C THR A 70 -14.68 -4.18 -9.29
N GLN A 71 -13.88 -3.25 -8.78
CA GLN A 71 -12.50 -2.99 -9.20
C GLN A 71 -11.46 -3.51 -8.20
N ASN A 72 -11.90 -4.19 -7.13
CA ASN A 72 -11.01 -4.66 -6.07
C ASN A 72 -9.86 -5.54 -6.58
N ALA A 73 -10.05 -6.32 -7.64
CA ALA A 73 -9.00 -7.15 -8.24
C ALA A 73 -7.73 -6.36 -8.59
N LYS A 74 -7.86 -5.06 -8.88
CA LYS A 74 -6.75 -4.16 -9.20
C LYS A 74 -5.85 -3.84 -7.99
N PHE A 75 -6.27 -4.18 -6.75
CA PHE A 75 -5.62 -3.79 -5.50
C PHE A 75 -5.51 -4.93 -4.49
N THR A 76 -5.62 -6.19 -4.92
CA THR A 76 -5.65 -7.35 -4.00
C THR A 76 -4.28 -7.90 -3.64
N GLY A 77 -3.21 -7.41 -4.25
CA GLY A 77 -1.83 -7.80 -3.95
C GLY A 77 -1.24 -7.09 -2.73
N ASN A 78 0.08 -7.09 -2.65
CA ASN A 78 0.80 -6.31 -1.64
C ASN A 78 0.76 -4.83 -1.98
N HIS A 79 0.73 -4.01 -0.93
CA HIS A 79 0.78 -2.55 -0.98
C HIS A 79 2.08 -2.04 -0.39
N VAL A 80 2.76 -1.15 -1.10
CA VAL A 80 3.93 -0.40 -0.62
C VAL A 80 3.53 1.06 -0.50
N PHE A 81 3.91 1.69 0.61
CA PHE A 81 3.47 3.04 0.94
C PHE A 81 4.60 4.04 0.94
N PHE A 82 4.31 5.21 0.38
CA PHE A 82 5.23 6.33 0.33
C PHE A 82 4.54 7.60 0.81
N VAL A 83 5.34 8.54 1.31
CA VAL A 83 4.88 9.87 1.71
C VAL A 83 5.84 10.93 1.22
N THR A 84 5.30 12.06 0.76
CA THR A 84 6.08 13.21 0.30
C THR A 84 5.35 14.51 0.57
N ASP A 85 6.05 15.63 0.46
CA ASP A 85 5.48 16.96 0.68
C ASP A 85 5.08 17.62 -0.65
N LEU A 86 3.90 18.24 -0.68
CA LEU A 86 3.41 19.06 -1.77
C LEU A 86 3.31 20.52 -1.29
N PRO A 87 4.25 21.39 -1.64
CA PRO A 87 4.20 22.81 -1.25
C PRO A 87 3.06 23.56 -1.95
N PRO A 88 2.66 24.75 -1.45
CA PRO A 88 1.69 25.57 -2.12
C PRO A 88 2.17 26.00 -3.51
N HIS A 89 1.25 26.39 -4.37
CA HIS A 89 1.51 26.84 -5.76
C HIS A 89 2.29 25.84 -6.59
N SER A 90 1.98 24.54 -6.42
CA SER A 90 2.72 23.48 -7.11
C SER A 90 1.82 22.38 -7.66
N ILE A 91 2.36 21.66 -8.63
CA ILE A 91 1.77 20.47 -9.24
C ILE A 91 2.74 19.32 -9.07
N MET A 92 2.24 18.21 -8.55
CA MET A 92 3.01 16.97 -8.42
C MET A 92 2.44 15.91 -9.34
N THR A 93 3.32 15.24 -10.08
CA THR A 93 3.01 14.01 -10.81
C THR A 93 3.81 12.87 -10.20
N VAL A 94 3.11 11.80 -9.84
CA VAL A 94 3.73 10.59 -9.32
C VAL A 94 3.50 9.47 -10.33
N THR A 95 4.58 8.82 -10.76
CA THR A 95 4.53 7.75 -11.75
C THR A 95 5.21 6.50 -11.20
N VAL A 96 4.49 5.38 -11.20
CA VAL A 96 5.08 4.06 -10.95
C VAL A 96 5.36 3.37 -12.28
N LYS A 97 6.57 2.81 -12.41
CA LYS A 97 7.02 2.07 -13.59
C LYS A 97 7.51 0.69 -13.14
N PRO A 98 6.83 -0.40 -13.48
CA PRO A 98 7.35 -1.73 -13.19
C PRO A 98 8.64 -1.98 -13.96
N LYS A 99 9.64 -2.60 -13.31
CA LYS A 99 10.90 -2.98 -13.97
C LYS A 99 10.69 -4.10 -14.99
N ASN A 100 9.73 -4.98 -14.71
CA ASN A 100 9.24 -5.95 -15.68
C ASN A 100 7.92 -5.44 -16.28
N GLY A 101 7.88 -5.19 -17.56
CA GLY A 101 6.72 -4.64 -18.27
C GLY A 101 5.44 -5.48 -18.23
N SER A 102 5.51 -6.72 -17.74
CA SER A 102 4.36 -7.61 -17.50
C SER A 102 3.78 -7.50 -16.09
N THR A 103 4.40 -6.73 -15.20
CA THR A 103 3.94 -6.57 -13.81
C THR A 103 2.81 -5.55 -13.75
N ASP A 104 1.63 -5.98 -13.33
CA ASP A 104 0.46 -5.12 -13.21
C ASP A 104 0.43 -4.40 -11.85
N LEU A 105 0.85 -3.14 -11.86
CA LEU A 105 0.85 -2.25 -10.71
C LEU A 105 -0.27 -1.23 -10.82
N SER A 106 -0.98 -1.02 -9.73
CA SER A 106 -1.93 0.08 -9.54
C SER A 106 -1.32 1.14 -8.62
N ILE A 107 -1.69 2.40 -8.83
CA ILE A 107 -1.25 3.51 -7.97
C ILE A 107 -2.47 4.31 -7.51
N TYR A 108 -2.45 4.76 -6.27
CA TYR A 108 -3.44 5.65 -5.72
C TYR A 108 -2.80 6.65 -4.74
N GLY A 109 -3.49 7.73 -4.46
CA GLY A 109 -2.94 8.72 -3.57
C GLY A 109 -3.95 9.60 -2.87
N TYR A 110 -3.53 10.12 -1.73
CA TYR A 110 -4.27 11.01 -0.85
C TYR A 110 -3.51 12.31 -0.68
N GLN A 111 -4.29 13.39 -0.61
CA GLN A 111 -3.80 14.74 -0.29
C GLN A 111 -4.34 15.10 1.09
N ILE A 112 -3.49 15.02 2.10
CA ILE A 112 -3.84 15.16 3.51
C ILE A 112 -3.15 16.37 4.14
N ALA A 113 -3.58 16.76 5.34
CA ALA A 113 -2.96 17.87 6.07
C ALA A 113 -1.47 17.57 6.34
N PRO A 114 -0.58 18.59 6.35
CA PRO A 114 0.88 18.40 6.39
C PRO A 114 1.40 17.58 7.57
N ASN A 115 0.70 17.62 8.70
CA ASN A 115 1.12 16.98 9.95
C ASN A 115 0.42 15.65 10.23
N ILE A 116 -0.34 15.12 9.26
CA ILE A 116 -1.09 13.87 9.41
C ILE A 116 -0.35 12.77 8.63
N VAL A 117 -0.13 11.64 9.27
CA VAL A 117 0.28 10.38 8.63
C VAL A 117 -0.73 9.33 9.05
N VAL A 118 -1.53 8.86 8.09
CA VAL A 118 -2.58 7.86 8.31
C VAL A 118 -2.45 6.77 7.28
N LEU A 119 -2.66 5.53 7.68
CA LEU A 119 -2.66 4.39 6.75
C LEU A 119 -4.00 4.29 6.00
N PRO A 120 -4.03 3.61 4.85
CA PRO A 120 -5.22 3.55 3.99
C PRO A 120 -6.51 3.13 4.69
N GLU A 121 -6.47 2.22 5.64
CA GLU A 121 -7.68 1.75 6.34
C GLU A 121 -8.39 2.85 7.14
N ASP A 122 -7.66 3.90 7.52
CA ASP A 122 -8.18 5.09 8.19
C ASP A 122 -8.43 6.27 7.22
N LEU A 123 -7.97 6.16 5.98
CA LEU A 123 -8.17 7.14 4.92
C LEU A 123 -9.45 6.81 4.15
N ARG A 124 -10.48 7.63 4.26
CA ARG A 124 -11.81 7.32 3.71
C ARG A 124 -11.98 7.65 2.24
N SER A 125 -11.22 8.59 1.71
CA SER A 125 -11.44 9.11 0.37
C SER A 125 -10.12 9.34 -0.36
N CYS A 126 -9.86 8.53 -1.39
CA CYS A 126 -8.72 8.72 -2.29
C CYS A 126 -8.95 9.94 -3.19
N VAL A 127 -7.93 10.77 -3.37
CA VAL A 127 -7.99 11.95 -4.25
C VAL A 127 -7.84 11.54 -5.72
N THR A 128 -6.95 10.60 -6.01
CA THR A 128 -6.64 10.17 -7.38
C THR A 128 -6.10 8.75 -7.40
N CYS A 129 -6.33 8.05 -8.49
CA CYS A 129 -5.82 6.69 -8.71
C CYS A 129 -5.69 6.39 -10.21
N GLU A 130 -4.85 5.42 -10.54
CA GLU A 130 -4.69 4.87 -11.89
C GLU A 130 -4.46 3.36 -11.81
N ALA A 131 -5.30 2.59 -12.49
CA ALA A 131 -5.29 1.13 -12.48
C ALA A 131 -5.86 0.54 -13.78
N ASP A 132 -5.60 1.16 -14.93
CA ASP A 132 -6.03 0.71 -16.25
C ASP A 132 -5.13 -0.42 -16.76
N HIS A 133 -5.42 -1.64 -16.32
CA HIS A 133 -4.68 -2.80 -16.77
C HIS A 133 -5.15 -3.30 -18.14
N LYS A 134 -4.25 -3.85 -18.92
CA LYS A 134 -4.56 -4.38 -20.25
C LYS A 134 -5.61 -5.50 -20.23
N TRP A 135 -5.61 -6.32 -19.18
CA TRP A 135 -6.57 -7.42 -19.03
C TRP A 135 -7.99 -6.92 -18.70
N ASP A 136 -8.12 -5.75 -18.06
CA ASP A 136 -9.39 -5.18 -17.65
C ASP A 136 -9.91 -4.14 -18.68
N TYR A 137 -9.02 -3.29 -19.18
CA TYR A 137 -9.36 -2.23 -20.11
C TYR A 137 -8.41 -2.21 -21.34
N PRO A 138 -8.54 -3.17 -22.26
CA PRO A 138 -7.68 -3.23 -23.44
C PRO A 138 -7.95 -2.07 -24.39
N LYS A 139 -6.95 -1.25 -24.67
CA LYS A 139 -7.01 -0.14 -25.64
C LYS A 139 -6.66 -0.67 -27.03
N ARG A 140 -7.68 -0.98 -27.83
CA ARG A 140 -7.48 -1.52 -29.18
C ARG A 140 -6.70 -0.56 -30.07
N GLY A 141 -5.69 -1.07 -30.79
CA GLY A 141 -4.88 -0.29 -31.72
C GLY A 141 -3.89 0.69 -31.07
N GLN A 142 -3.73 0.65 -29.74
CA GLN A 142 -2.79 1.49 -29.00
C GLN A 142 -1.80 0.64 -28.20
N THR A 143 -0.56 1.12 -28.09
CA THR A 143 0.40 0.54 -27.15
C THR A 143 0.03 0.99 -25.74
N GLN A 144 -0.38 0.05 -24.89
CA GLN A 144 -0.57 0.30 -23.47
C GLN A 144 0.74 0.09 -22.71
N THR A 145 1.21 1.12 -22.05
CA THR A 145 2.32 0.99 -21.10
C THR A 145 1.83 0.39 -19.79
N SER A 146 2.72 -0.24 -19.05
CA SER A 146 2.47 -0.68 -17.68
C SER A 146 2.72 0.43 -16.63
N ALA A 147 3.25 1.58 -17.04
CA ALA A 147 3.40 2.74 -16.17
C ALA A 147 2.03 3.33 -15.79
N ARG A 148 1.90 3.76 -14.54
CA ARG A 148 0.69 4.42 -14.01
C ARG A 148 1.07 5.74 -13.37
N SER A 149 0.29 6.79 -13.66
CA SER A 149 0.59 8.14 -13.18
C SER A 149 -0.63 8.77 -12.53
N ILE A 150 -0.42 9.44 -11.41
CA ILE A 150 -1.42 10.24 -10.71
C ILE A 150 -0.90 11.67 -10.53
N ARG A 151 -1.82 12.63 -10.37
CA ARG A 151 -1.49 14.04 -10.28
C ARG A 151 -2.18 14.69 -9.10
N PHE A 152 -1.46 15.59 -8.44
CA PHE A 152 -1.94 16.45 -7.36
C PHE A 152 -1.69 17.91 -7.68
N ASN A 153 -2.54 18.79 -7.13
CA ASN A 153 -2.44 20.22 -7.29
C ASN A 153 -2.61 20.92 -5.94
N ALA A 154 -1.68 21.80 -5.61
CA ALA A 154 -1.75 22.64 -4.42
C ALA A 154 -1.82 24.12 -4.85
N ILE A 155 -2.96 24.76 -4.63
CA ILE A 155 -3.16 26.18 -4.95
C ILE A 155 -2.55 27.07 -3.86
N GLY A 156 -3.11 27.10 -2.67
CA GLY A 156 -2.71 28.03 -1.61
C GLY A 156 -2.13 27.37 -0.35
N ASN A 157 -2.36 26.08 -0.15
CA ASN A 157 -1.95 25.36 1.04
C ASN A 157 -0.91 24.28 0.71
N SER A 158 -0.05 23.96 1.67
CA SER A 158 0.81 22.79 1.61
C SER A 158 0.03 21.53 2.04
N TYR A 159 0.44 20.39 1.51
CA TYR A 159 -0.13 19.09 1.83
C TYR A 159 0.94 18.03 2.02
N LYS A 160 0.58 16.98 2.72
CA LYS A 160 1.28 15.71 2.67
C LYS A 160 0.58 14.82 1.62
N ILE A 161 1.35 14.25 0.72
CA ILE A 161 0.86 13.29 -0.27
C ILE A 161 1.20 11.90 0.23
N PHE A 162 0.17 11.10 0.45
CA PHE A 162 0.30 9.69 0.77
C PHE A 162 0.03 8.87 -0.52
N ILE A 163 0.95 7.97 -0.85
CA ILE A 163 0.94 7.20 -2.10
C ILE A 163 0.93 5.72 -1.77
N GLY A 164 0.01 4.97 -2.38
CA GLY A 164 0.01 3.52 -2.35
C GLY A 164 0.31 2.95 -3.73
N VAL A 165 1.27 2.07 -3.81
CA VAL A 165 1.53 1.21 -4.99
C VAL A 165 1.06 -0.19 -4.65
N ALA A 166 0.16 -0.74 -5.45
CA ALA A 166 -0.47 -2.03 -5.17
C ALA A 166 -0.27 -3.01 -6.35
N GLY A 167 -0.07 -4.27 -6.03
CA GLY A 167 -0.12 -5.35 -7.00
C GLY A 167 -1.56 -5.70 -7.38
N ALA A 168 -1.86 -5.86 -8.66
CA ALA A 168 -3.15 -6.35 -9.12
C ALA A 168 -3.24 -7.87 -9.02
N ASN A 169 -4.47 -8.42 -9.01
CA ASN A 169 -4.76 -9.86 -9.03
C ASN A 169 -3.97 -10.68 -7.99
N GLY A 170 -3.79 -10.12 -6.78
CA GLY A 170 -3.08 -10.80 -5.70
C GLY A 170 -1.56 -10.80 -5.81
N LEU A 171 -0.98 -10.01 -6.72
CA LEU A 171 0.47 -9.96 -6.94
C LEU A 171 1.20 -9.46 -5.69
N THR A 172 2.14 -10.26 -5.19
CA THR A 172 2.92 -9.97 -3.97
C THR A 172 4.38 -9.66 -4.24
N GLU A 173 4.84 -9.83 -5.47
CA GLU A 173 6.21 -9.61 -5.90
C GLU A 173 6.23 -8.77 -7.17
N GLY A 174 7.27 -7.97 -7.32
CA GLY A 174 7.51 -7.15 -8.50
C GLY A 174 8.24 -5.88 -8.11
N ASP A 175 9.36 -5.65 -8.78
CA ASP A 175 10.18 -4.46 -8.58
C ASP A 175 9.68 -3.32 -9.47
N PHE A 176 9.79 -2.10 -8.97
CA PHE A 176 9.35 -0.91 -9.66
C PHE A 176 10.23 0.30 -9.33
N THR A 177 10.08 1.31 -10.15
CA THR A 177 10.60 2.65 -9.92
C THR A 177 9.43 3.58 -9.65
N LEU A 178 9.49 4.39 -8.61
CA LEU A 178 8.55 5.46 -8.33
C LEU A 178 9.22 6.81 -8.62
N GLU A 179 8.65 7.58 -9.53
CA GLU A 179 9.09 8.92 -9.90
C GLU A 179 8.12 9.96 -9.30
N VAL A 180 8.66 10.92 -8.56
CA VAL A 180 7.93 12.06 -8.01
C VAL A 180 8.44 13.32 -8.67
N THR A 181 7.67 13.90 -9.56
CA THR A 181 7.99 15.14 -10.27
C THR A 181 7.21 16.30 -9.65
N LEU A 182 7.91 17.29 -9.13
CA LEU A 182 7.32 18.52 -8.58
C LEU A 182 7.59 19.69 -9.50
N LYS A 183 6.52 20.40 -9.91
CA LYS A 183 6.58 21.66 -10.66
C LYS A 183 6.04 22.79 -9.79
N GLN A 184 6.83 23.82 -9.67
CA GLN A 184 6.53 25.04 -8.93
C GLN A 184 6.67 26.27 -9.81
#